data_566ea6fa1b1a7a0dfda5cfc3561120b8
#
_entry.id   566ea6fa1b1a7a0dfda5cfc3561120b8
#
_cell.length_a   1.000
_cell.length_b   1.000
_cell.length_c   1.000
_cell.angle_alpha   90.00
_cell.angle_beta   90.00
_cell.angle_gamma   90.00
#
_symmetry.space_group_name_H-M   'P 1'
#
loop_
_entity.id
_entity.type
_entity.pdbx_description
1 polymer ?
#
loop_
_entity_poly.entity_id
_entity_poly.type
_entity_poly.pdbx_seq_one_letter_code
_entity_poly.pdbx_strand_id
1 'polypeptide(L)'
;MAGVLGLDTSNYTTSAAWFDGTGGDNTGKLLEVPQGALGLRQSEALFQHVKRLPAILEDLKAAGLPRVLTAIGASTRPREVEGSYMPCFLAGESQGKAMASVLEVPFYACSHQQGHIAAAAWSAGRMDLLDQPHLVWHLSGGTTELLYVVPDGAMVQATCIGGTSDISAGQLIDRTGKKLGLPFPAGKAVDELSLQARDKTHFRVKVSDCTFSF
;
A
#
# COMPACT_ATOMS: atom_id res chain seq x y z
N MET A 1 9.14 -16.15 -20.50
CA MET A 1 9.40 -15.11 -19.47
C MET A 1 8.94 -15.68 -18.15
N ALA A 2 9.76 -15.61 -17.14
CA ALA A 2 9.46 -16.03 -15.77
C ALA A 2 9.21 -14.78 -14.92
N GLY A 3 8.38 -14.88 -13.90
CA GLY A 3 8.07 -13.73 -13.04
C GLY A 3 7.67 -14.16 -11.65
N VAL A 4 7.35 -13.20 -10.83
CA VAL A 4 6.82 -13.37 -9.47
C VAL A 4 5.39 -12.86 -9.38
N LEU A 5 4.59 -13.44 -8.50
CA LEU A 5 3.23 -12.99 -8.19
C LEU A 5 3.19 -12.41 -6.79
N GLY A 6 2.65 -11.21 -6.66
CA GLY A 6 2.37 -10.55 -5.39
C GLY A 6 0.89 -10.43 -5.12
N LEU A 7 0.46 -10.65 -3.88
CA LEU A 7 -0.92 -10.53 -3.42
C LEU A 7 -1.00 -9.53 -2.25
N ASP A 8 -1.98 -8.65 -2.30
CA ASP A 8 -2.31 -7.79 -1.17
C ASP A 8 -3.81 -7.76 -0.93
N THR A 9 -4.20 -8.13 0.29
CA THR A 9 -5.58 -8.11 0.77
C THR A 9 -5.73 -7.24 2.01
N SER A 10 -4.96 -6.15 2.03
CA SER A 10 -5.04 -5.15 3.08
C SER A 10 -6.35 -4.36 2.99
N ASN A 11 -6.98 -4.19 4.12
CA ASN A 11 -8.11 -3.30 4.38
C ASN A 11 -9.21 -3.29 3.27
N TYR A 12 -9.23 -2.31 2.36
CA TYR A 12 -10.35 -2.08 1.43
C TYR A 12 -10.08 -2.44 -0.03
N THR A 13 -8.91 -2.97 -0.38
CA THR A 13 -8.59 -3.31 -1.76
C THR A 13 -8.07 -4.75 -1.85
N THR A 14 -8.70 -5.57 -2.69
CA THR A 14 -8.11 -6.83 -3.13
C THR A 14 -7.23 -6.53 -4.32
N SER A 15 -5.95 -6.82 -4.27
CA SER A 15 -5.02 -6.56 -5.37
C SER A 15 -4.04 -7.70 -5.58
N ALA A 16 -3.58 -7.81 -6.83
CA ALA A 16 -2.49 -8.68 -7.23
C ALA A 16 -1.62 -7.97 -8.26
N ALA A 17 -0.34 -8.32 -8.29
CA ALA A 17 0.63 -7.78 -9.22
C ALA A 17 1.60 -8.87 -9.66
N TRP A 18 2.19 -8.71 -10.84
CA TRP A 18 3.32 -9.52 -11.28
C TRP A 18 4.51 -8.64 -11.64
N PHE A 19 5.70 -9.21 -11.52
CA PHE A 19 6.95 -8.56 -11.88
C PHE A 19 7.92 -9.59 -12.43
N ASP A 20 8.64 -9.26 -13.52
CA ASP A 20 9.59 -10.17 -14.19
C ASP A 20 11.06 -9.76 -14.06
N GLY A 21 11.33 -8.75 -13.22
CA GLY A 21 12.66 -8.16 -13.03
C GLY A 21 12.87 -6.88 -13.85
N THR A 22 12.06 -6.62 -14.85
CA THR A 22 12.15 -5.43 -15.72
C THR A 22 10.84 -4.68 -15.84
N GLY A 23 9.73 -5.39 -15.92
CA GLY A 23 8.39 -4.86 -16.04
C GLY A 23 7.40 -5.62 -15.18
N GLY A 24 6.22 -5.07 -15.05
CA GLY A 24 5.15 -5.64 -14.28
C GLY A 24 3.83 -4.95 -14.54
N ASP A 25 2.77 -5.57 -14.06
CA ASP A 25 1.43 -4.98 -14.08
C ASP A 25 0.68 -5.37 -12.81
N ASN A 26 -0.37 -4.64 -12.50
CA ASN A 26 -1.18 -4.88 -11.35
C ASN A 26 -2.67 -4.70 -11.66
N THR A 27 -3.50 -5.36 -10.87
CA THR A 27 -4.94 -5.16 -10.88
C THR A 27 -5.47 -5.15 -9.46
N GLY A 28 -6.51 -4.38 -9.22
CA GLY A 28 -7.10 -4.26 -7.89
C GLY A 28 -8.56 -3.83 -7.94
N LYS A 29 -9.31 -4.21 -6.91
CA LYS A 29 -10.72 -3.88 -6.79
C LYS A 29 -11.07 -3.53 -5.35
N LEU A 30 -11.72 -2.38 -5.17
CA LEU A 30 -12.21 -1.93 -3.88
C LEU A 30 -13.31 -2.87 -3.36
N LEU A 31 -13.28 -3.14 -2.05
CA LEU A 31 -14.34 -3.84 -1.36
C LEU A 31 -15.62 -2.99 -1.34
N GLU A 32 -16.75 -3.67 -1.28
CA GLU A 32 -18.04 -3.01 -1.16
C GLU A 32 -18.31 -2.64 0.30
N VAL A 33 -18.45 -1.35 0.55
CA VAL A 33 -18.85 -0.83 1.86
C VAL A 33 -20.33 -0.46 1.78
N PRO A 34 -21.19 -1.01 2.65
CA PRO A 34 -22.60 -0.66 2.67
C PRO A 34 -22.82 0.84 2.84
N GLN A 35 -23.80 1.39 2.15
CA GLN A 35 -24.13 2.81 2.25
C GLN A 35 -24.45 3.20 3.69
N GLY A 36 -23.78 4.24 4.19
CA GLY A 36 -23.92 4.72 5.57
C GLY A 36 -23.05 3.99 6.60
N ALA A 37 -22.32 2.93 6.21
CA ALA A 37 -21.36 2.30 7.11
C ALA A 37 -20.06 3.13 7.19
N LEU A 38 -19.45 3.17 8.39
CA LEU A 38 -18.16 3.84 8.62
C LEU A 38 -16.95 2.97 8.24
N GLY A 39 -17.19 1.74 7.76
CA GLY A 39 -16.15 0.79 7.38
C GLY A 39 -16.69 -0.64 7.30
N LEU A 40 -15.77 -1.59 7.10
CA LEU A 40 -16.07 -3.03 7.08
C LEU A 40 -15.55 -3.72 8.35
N ARG A 41 -16.31 -4.69 8.84
CA ARG A 41 -15.77 -5.65 9.81
C ARG A 41 -14.69 -6.48 9.15
N GLN A 42 -13.67 -6.86 9.91
CA GLN A 42 -12.54 -7.65 9.39
C GLN A 42 -12.98 -9.00 8.78
N SER A 43 -14.00 -9.65 9.36
CA SER A 43 -14.58 -10.89 8.82
C SER A 43 -15.27 -10.67 7.46
N GLU A 44 -15.93 -9.54 7.29
CA GLU A 44 -16.57 -9.18 6.01
C GLU A 44 -15.52 -8.83 4.95
N ALA A 45 -14.47 -8.08 5.33
CA ALA A 45 -13.35 -7.79 4.45
C ALA A 45 -12.66 -9.09 3.99
N LEU A 46 -12.36 -10.00 4.92
CA LEU A 46 -11.78 -11.32 4.62
C LEU A 46 -12.66 -12.10 3.64
N PHE A 47 -13.97 -12.17 3.89
CA PHE A 47 -14.91 -12.87 3.01
C PHE A 47 -14.92 -12.29 1.59
N GLN A 48 -14.98 -10.97 1.46
CA GLN A 48 -14.95 -10.31 0.16
C GLN A 48 -13.62 -10.52 -0.56
N HIS A 49 -12.49 -10.46 0.13
CA HIS A 49 -11.18 -10.75 -0.46
C HIS A 49 -11.10 -12.17 -1.01
N VAL A 50 -11.53 -13.17 -0.24
CA VAL A 50 -11.56 -14.57 -0.69
C VAL A 50 -12.40 -14.73 -1.96
N LYS A 51 -13.56 -14.09 -2.03
CA LYS A 51 -14.44 -14.15 -3.21
C LYS A 51 -13.85 -13.46 -4.44
N ARG A 52 -13.03 -12.42 -4.26
CA ARG A 52 -12.54 -11.57 -5.36
C ARG A 52 -11.21 -12.02 -5.92
N LEU A 53 -10.35 -12.64 -5.11
CA LEU A 53 -9.02 -13.06 -5.55
C LEU A 53 -9.02 -13.87 -6.85
N PRO A 54 -9.92 -14.86 -7.07
CA PRO A 54 -9.94 -15.59 -8.34
C PRO A 54 -10.15 -14.68 -9.56
N ALA A 55 -11.09 -13.75 -9.50
CA ALA A 55 -11.36 -12.81 -10.59
C ALA A 55 -10.20 -11.84 -10.81
N ILE A 56 -9.57 -11.33 -9.74
CA ILE A 56 -8.38 -10.49 -9.80
C ILE A 56 -7.23 -11.24 -10.50
N LEU A 57 -7.04 -12.52 -10.22
CA LEU A 57 -6.00 -13.33 -10.88
C LEU A 57 -6.31 -13.59 -12.36
N GLU A 58 -7.58 -13.76 -12.75
CA GLU A 58 -7.97 -13.85 -14.16
C GLU A 58 -7.73 -12.51 -14.89
N ASP A 59 -8.07 -11.39 -14.29
CA ASP A 59 -7.79 -10.06 -14.83
C ASP A 59 -6.27 -9.86 -15.00
N LEU A 60 -5.48 -10.29 -14.03
CA LEU A 60 -4.02 -10.21 -14.08
C LEU A 60 -3.42 -11.12 -15.16
N LYS A 61 -4.01 -12.28 -15.42
CA LYS A 61 -3.63 -13.16 -16.56
C LYS A 61 -3.88 -12.45 -17.88
N ALA A 62 -5.00 -11.77 -18.04
CA ALA A 62 -5.30 -10.96 -19.22
C ALA A 62 -4.32 -9.78 -19.38
N ALA A 63 -3.80 -9.24 -18.27
CA ALA A 63 -2.77 -8.20 -18.22
C ALA A 63 -1.33 -8.73 -18.37
N GLY A 64 -1.14 -9.98 -18.74
CA GLY A 64 0.17 -10.53 -19.13
C GLY A 64 0.94 -11.24 -18.01
N LEU A 65 0.28 -11.74 -16.98
CA LEU A 65 0.93 -12.57 -15.94
C LEU A 65 1.80 -13.66 -16.60
N PRO A 66 3.09 -13.76 -16.26
CA PRO A 66 3.97 -14.80 -16.79
C PRO A 66 3.45 -16.22 -16.55
N ARG A 67 3.59 -17.10 -17.54
CA ARG A 67 3.18 -18.51 -17.41
C ARG A 67 4.02 -19.30 -16.42
N VAL A 68 5.26 -18.87 -16.19
CA VAL A 68 6.19 -19.49 -15.24
C VAL A 68 6.35 -18.51 -14.08
N LEU A 69 5.93 -18.93 -12.91
CA LEU A 69 6.16 -18.21 -11.67
C LEU A 69 7.35 -18.83 -10.93
N THR A 70 8.26 -18.00 -10.47
CA THR A 70 9.47 -18.41 -9.72
C THR A 70 9.34 -18.17 -8.22
N ALA A 71 8.38 -17.33 -7.82
CA ALA A 71 8.04 -17.08 -6.44
C ALA A 71 6.64 -16.50 -6.31
N ILE A 72 6.06 -16.63 -5.13
CA ILE A 72 4.81 -15.96 -4.75
C ILE A 72 5.06 -15.19 -3.45
N GLY A 73 4.61 -13.93 -3.41
CA GLY A 73 4.63 -13.10 -2.20
C GLY A 73 3.23 -12.67 -1.80
N ALA A 74 3.04 -12.41 -0.52
CA ALA A 74 1.83 -11.77 -0.05
C ALA A 74 2.10 -10.85 1.14
N SER A 75 1.35 -9.76 1.25
CA SER A 75 1.28 -9.01 2.50
C SER A 75 0.51 -9.85 3.53
N THR A 76 1.11 -10.04 4.70
CA THR A 76 0.57 -10.89 5.78
C THR A 76 0.21 -10.09 7.03
N ARG A 77 0.60 -8.82 7.08
CA ARG A 77 0.41 -7.89 8.20
C ARG A 77 0.54 -6.44 7.76
N PRO A 78 -0.02 -5.48 8.53
CA PRO A 78 0.11 -4.05 8.21
C PRO A 78 1.56 -3.55 8.21
N ARG A 79 2.32 -3.87 9.26
CA ARG A 79 3.69 -3.39 9.49
C ARG A 79 4.58 -4.51 10.00
N GLU A 80 5.89 -4.34 9.86
CA GLU A 80 6.92 -5.27 10.37
C GLU A 80 7.20 -4.96 11.85
N VAL A 81 6.17 -5.07 12.69
CA VAL A 81 6.28 -4.91 14.15
C VAL A 81 5.51 -6.00 14.86
N GLU A 82 5.97 -6.40 16.04
CA GLU A 82 5.31 -7.41 16.86
C GLU A 82 3.84 -7.02 17.16
N GLY A 83 2.93 -7.98 17.08
CA GLY A 83 1.50 -7.75 17.29
C GLY A 83 0.77 -7.07 16.14
N SER A 84 1.44 -6.71 15.05
CA SER A 84 0.81 -6.16 13.85
C SER A 84 0.04 -7.26 13.12
N TYR A 85 -1.28 -7.33 13.33
CA TYR A 85 -2.14 -8.36 12.76
C TYR A 85 -3.51 -7.79 12.38
N MET A 86 -3.99 -8.18 11.21
CA MET A 86 -5.38 -7.96 10.79
C MET A 86 -5.90 -9.18 10.01
N PRO A 87 -7.09 -9.72 10.35
CA PRO A 87 -7.63 -10.92 9.72
C PRO A 87 -7.76 -10.87 8.20
N CYS A 88 -8.01 -9.73 7.60
CA CYS A 88 -8.17 -9.59 6.15
C CYS A 88 -6.95 -10.07 5.35
N PHE A 89 -5.75 -9.99 5.92
CA PHE A 89 -4.53 -10.47 5.26
C PHE A 89 -4.50 -11.98 5.04
N LEU A 90 -5.24 -12.75 5.84
CA LEU A 90 -5.32 -14.20 5.70
C LEU A 90 -5.81 -14.65 4.31
N ALA A 91 -6.59 -13.84 3.60
CA ALA A 91 -7.04 -14.20 2.26
C ALA A 91 -5.86 -14.31 1.28
N GLY A 92 -5.03 -13.28 1.19
CA GLY A 92 -3.83 -13.27 0.33
C GLY A 92 -2.77 -14.27 0.80
N GLU A 93 -2.52 -14.33 2.11
CA GLU A 93 -1.54 -15.23 2.70
C GLU A 93 -1.87 -16.70 2.42
N SER A 94 -3.09 -17.15 2.73
CA SER A 94 -3.47 -18.55 2.56
C SER A 94 -3.50 -18.97 1.08
N GLN A 95 -4.04 -18.12 0.21
CA GLN A 95 -4.05 -18.37 -1.23
C GLN A 95 -2.63 -18.40 -1.81
N GLY A 96 -1.78 -17.43 -1.42
CA GLY A 96 -0.39 -17.37 -1.85
C GLY A 96 0.41 -18.60 -1.43
N LYS A 97 0.28 -19.03 -0.17
CA LYS A 97 0.91 -20.26 0.33
C LYS A 97 0.42 -21.51 -0.39
N ALA A 98 -0.89 -21.62 -0.63
CA ALA A 98 -1.47 -22.74 -1.34
C ALA A 98 -0.93 -22.84 -2.78
N MET A 99 -0.92 -21.72 -3.52
CA MET A 99 -0.37 -21.68 -4.88
C MET A 99 1.14 -21.96 -4.89
N ALA A 100 1.90 -21.38 -3.98
CA ALA A 100 3.35 -21.63 -3.88
C ALA A 100 3.65 -23.10 -3.64
N SER A 101 2.89 -23.76 -2.76
CA SER A 101 3.02 -25.19 -2.49
C SER A 101 2.72 -26.06 -3.72
N VAL A 102 1.65 -25.76 -4.45
CA VAL A 102 1.27 -26.53 -5.66
C VAL A 102 2.25 -26.31 -6.82
N LEU A 103 2.80 -25.11 -6.94
CA LEU A 103 3.76 -24.76 -8.00
C LEU A 103 5.20 -25.09 -7.63
N GLU A 104 5.45 -25.58 -6.41
CA GLU A 104 6.79 -25.91 -5.87
C GLU A 104 7.76 -24.72 -5.94
N VAL A 105 7.25 -23.51 -5.66
CA VAL A 105 8.04 -22.27 -5.62
C VAL A 105 8.06 -21.67 -4.22
N PRO A 106 9.07 -20.85 -3.87
CA PRO A 106 9.12 -20.20 -2.57
C PRO A 106 7.97 -19.22 -2.35
N PHE A 107 7.50 -19.12 -1.12
CA PHE A 107 6.56 -18.11 -0.65
C PHE A 107 7.29 -17.08 0.22
N TYR A 108 7.06 -15.80 -0.06
CA TYR A 108 7.61 -14.67 0.69
C TYR A 108 6.49 -13.90 1.39
N ALA A 109 6.57 -13.84 2.71
CA ALA A 109 5.70 -12.99 3.52
C ALA A 109 6.32 -11.60 3.67
N CYS A 110 5.53 -10.56 3.44
CA CYS A 110 5.94 -9.18 3.70
C CYS A 110 4.86 -8.44 4.49
N SER A 111 5.18 -7.28 5.01
CA SER A 111 4.16 -6.37 5.50
C SER A 111 3.61 -5.50 4.37
N HIS A 112 2.40 -5.01 4.52
CA HIS A 112 1.79 -4.07 3.58
C HIS A 112 2.65 -2.79 3.42
N GLN A 113 3.24 -2.30 4.52
CA GLN A 113 4.14 -1.15 4.49
C GLN A 113 5.40 -1.42 3.64
N GLN A 114 6.01 -2.62 3.74
CA GLN A 114 7.14 -3.01 2.87
C GLN A 114 6.73 -3.03 1.40
N GLY A 115 5.53 -3.53 1.10
CA GLY A 115 4.96 -3.49 -0.25
C GLY A 115 4.84 -2.07 -0.81
N HIS A 116 4.36 -1.11 0.00
CA HIS A 116 4.29 0.30 -0.39
C HIS A 116 5.66 0.91 -0.65
N ILE A 117 6.66 0.62 0.19
CA ILE A 117 8.03 1.11 0.01
C ILE A 117 8.62 0.60 -1.30
N ALA A 118 8.50 -0.70 -1.57
CA ALA A 118 9.00 -1.32 -2.80
C ALA A 118 8.27 -0.77 -4.04
N ALA A 119 6.95 -0.62 -3.99
CA ALA A 119 6.15 -0.07 -5.08
C ALA A 119 6.52 1.40 -5.39
N ALA A 120 6.77 2.20 -4.35
CA ALA A 120 7.20 3.58 -4.51
C ALA A 120 8.61 3.66 -5.14
N ALA A 121 9.56 2.84 -4.70
CA ALA A 121 10.90 2.76 -5.28
C ALA A 121 10.85 2.33 -6.75
N TRP A 122 10.05 1.32 -7.09
CA TRP A 122 9.86 0.86 -8.46
C TRP A 122 9.23 1.94 -9.35
N SER A 123 8.17 2.54 -8.92
CA SER A 123 7.44 3.58 -9.65
C SER A 123 8.30 4.84 -9.91
N ALA A 124 9.23 5.14 -9.01
CA ALA A 124 10.19 6.21 -9.15
C ALA A 124 11.44 5.83 -9.98
N GLY A 125 11.56 4.58 -10.44
CA GLY A 125 12.77 4.06 -11.11
C GLY A 125 14.00 4.01 -10.18
N ARG A 126 13.79 3.90 -8.86
CA ARG A 126 14.82 3.98 -7.83
C ARG A 126 14.87 2.70 -6.98
N MET A 127 14.90 1.54 -7.65
CA MET A 127 15.06 0.24 -6.98
C MET A 127 16.36 0.16 -6.17
N ASP A 128 17.38 0.94 -6.54
CA ASP A 128 18.63 1.10 -5.79
C ASP A 128 18.44 1.51 -4.32
N LEU A 129 17.32 2.19 -4.02
CA LEU A 129 16.99 2.58 -2.65
C LEU A 129 16.72 1.39 -1.73
N LEU A 130 16.26 0.26 -2.27
CA LEU A 130 16.00 -0.94 -1.46
C LEU A 130 17.29 -1.62 -0.96
N ASP A 131 18.43 -1.32 -1.58
CA ASP A 131 19.74 -1.88 -1.26
C ASP A 131 20.58 -0.96 -0.35
N GLN A 132 20.03 0.16 0.12
CA GLN A 132 20.75 1.13 0.97
C GLN A 132 19.82 1.80 1.98
N PRO A 133 20.36 2.29 3.12
CA PRO A 133 19.58 3.06 4.07
C PRO A 133 19.03 4.34 3.45
N HIS A 134 17.74 4.63 3.66
CA HIS A 134 17.08 5.82 3.14
C HIS A 134 15.88 6.24 4.01
N LEU A 135 15.35 7.41 3.70
CA LEU A 135 14.14 7.94 4.36
C LEU A 135 12.93 7.83 3.44
N VAL A 136 11.80 7.50 4.02
CA VAL A 136 10.52 7.40 3.32
C VAL A 136 9.45 8.18 4.07
N TRP A 137 8.72 9.04 3.36
CA TRP A 137 7.47 9.57 3.84
C TRP A 137 6.33 8.60 3.55
N HIS A 138 5.68 8.12 4.60
CA HIS A 138 4.46 7.32 4.49
C HIS A 138 3.24 8.22 4.72
N LEU A 139 2.61 8.67 3.63
CA LEU A 139 1.50 9.60 3.65
C LEU A 139 0.21 8.90 3.23
N SER A 140 -0.82 8.99 4.06
CA SER A 140 -2.13 8.43 3.77
C SER A 140 -3.25 9.24 4.41
N GLY A 141 -4.51 8.80 4.23
CA GLY A 141 -5.66 9.39 4.91
C GLY A 141 -5.61 9.28 6.44
N GLY A 142 -4.96 8.25 6.97
CA GLY A 142 -4.85 8.00 8.41
C GLY A 142 -3.44 8.18 8.99
N THR A 143 -2.42 8.24 8.14
CA THR A 143 -1.02 8.14 8.56
C THR A 143 -0.18 9.25 7.92
N THR A 144 0.72 9.82 8.67
CA THR A 144 1.79 10.71 8.18
C THR A 144 3.02 10.46 9.03
N GLU A 145 3.92 9.64 8.53
CA GLU A 145 5.09 9.13 9.23
C GLU A 145 6.35 9.32 8.41
N LEU A 146 7.44 9.64 9.07
CA LEU A 146 8.80 9.57 8.52
C LEU A 146 9.41 8.24 8.95
N LEU A 147 9.77 7.43 7.98
CA LEU A 147 10.35 6.11 8.18
C LEU A 147 11.84 6.15 7.84
N TYR A 148 12.66 5.54 8.69
CA TYR A 148 14.01 5.15 8.35
C TYR A 148 14.00 3.69 7.87
N VAL A 149 14.45 3.47 6.67
CA VAL A 149 14.39 2.17 5.98
C VAL A 149 15.81 1.67 5.76
N VAL A 150 16.05 0.42 6.12
CA VAL A 150 17.34 -0.26 5.90
C VAL A 150 17.09 -1.60 5.19
N PRO A 151 18.02 -2.08 4.36
CA PRO A 151 17.97 -3.42 3.79
C PRO A 151 17.98 -4.48 4.90
N ASP A 152 17.18 -5.53 4.73
CA ASP A 152 17.12 -6.70 5.63
C ASP A 152 16.92 -7.98 4.81
N GLY A 153 18.01 -8.61 4.40
CA GLY A 153 18.00 -9.76 3.52
C GLY A 153 17.37 -9.45 2.16
N ALA A 154 16.32 -10.17 1.81
CA ALA A 154 15.54 -9.94 0.58
C ALA A 154 14.44 -8.87 0.76
N MET A 155 14.30 -8.29 1.94
CA MET A 155 13.28 -7.32 2.31
C MET A 155 13.92 -6.02 2.81
N VAL A 156 13.10 -5.13 3.31
CA VAL A 156 13.52 -3.92 4.02
C VAL A 156 12.89 -3.87 5.40
N GLN A 157 13.61 -3.33 6.36
CA GLN A 157 13.09 -3.00 7.68
C GLN A 157 12.80 -1.51 7.74
N ALA A 158 11.59 -1.13 8.16
CA ALA A 158 11.15 0.25 8.29
C ALA A 158 10.88 0.60 9.75
N THR A 159 11.57 1.61 10.26
CA THR A 159 11.39 2.13 11.62
C THR A 159 10.80 3.53 11.55
N CYS A 160 9.70 3.76 12.25
CA CYS A 160 9.13 5.10 12.36
C CYS A 160 10.02 5.96 13.27
N ILE A 161 10.56 7.04 12.72
CA ILE A 161 11.44 7.99 13.43
C ILE A 161 10.79 9.36 13.65
N GLY A 162 9.60 9.58 13.11
CA GLY A 162 8.88 10.83 13.26
C GLY A 162 7.56 10.84 12.50
N GLY A 163 6.88 11.97 12.49
CA GLY A 163 5.60 12.13 11.80
C GLY A 163 4.76 13.26 12.36
N THR A 164 3.46 13.25 12.06
CA THR A 164 2.55 14.25 12.59
C THR A 164 2.18 13.95 14.03
N SER A 165 2.07 15.01 14.84
CA SER A 165 1.58 14.93 16.22
C SER A 165 0.07 15.23 16.36
N ASP A 166 -0.59 15.58 15.27
CA ASP A 166 -2.02 15.94 15.28
C ASP A 166 -2.81 15.20 14.19
N ILE A 167 -2.97 15.77 13.03
CA ILE A 167 -3.74 15.17 11.92
C ILE A 167 -2.83 14.65 10.80
N SER A 168 -3.30 13.65 10.07
CA SER A 168 -2.58 13.18 8.89
C SER A 168 -2.69 14.17 7.72
N ALA A 169 -1.74 14.10 6.78
CA ALA A 169 -1.75 14.89 5.56
C ALA A 169 -3.05 14.70 4.77
N GLY A 170 -3.54 13.46 4.66
CA GLY A 170 -4.81 13.19 4.00
C GLY A 170 -6.00 13.83 4.71
N GLN A 171 -6.03 13.80 6.04
CA GLN A 171 -7.07 14.52 6.81
C GLN A 171 -6.98 16.03 6.61
N LEU A 172 -5.78 16.61 6.54
CA LEU A 172 -5.62 18.03 6.24
C LEU A 172 -6.23 18.38 4.88
N ILE A 173 -5.91 17.59 3.85
CA ILE A 173 -6.44 17.76 2.49
C ILE A 173 -7.98 17.65 2.49
N ASP A 174 -8.53 16.62 3.11
CA ASP A 174 -9.97 16.39 3.14
C ASP A 174 -10.73 17.47 3.93
N ARG A 175 -10.16 17.91 5.05
CA ARG A 175 -10.76 19.02 5.84
C ARG A 175 -10.69 20.35 5.09
N THR A 176 -9.62 20.60 4.35
CA THR A 176 -9.49 21.77 3.49
C THR A 176 -10.51 21.71 2.36
N GLY A 177 -10.60 20.58 1.67
CA GLY A 177 -11.60 20.36 0.62
C GLY A 177 -13.03 20.57 1.11
N LYS A 178 -13.36 20.04 2.29
CA LYS A 178 -14.67 20.27 2.92
C LYS A 178 -14.95 21.75 3.15
N LYS A 179 -13.97 22.54 3.60
CA LYS A 179 -14.10 23.98 3.79
C LYS A 179 -14.29 24.73 2.48
N LEU A 180 -13.75 24.21 1.38
CA LEU A 180 -13.93 24.73 0.03
C LEU A 180 -15.21 24.23 -0.66
N GLY A 181 -16.03 23.42 0.03
CA GLY A 181 -17.27 22.87 -0.54
C GLY A 181 -17.05 21.72 -1.53
N LEU A 182 -15.87 21.10 -1.53
CA LEU A 182 -15.53 20.00 -2.43
C LEU A 182 -16.07 18.65 -1.92
N PRO A 183 -16.36 17.69 -2.83
CA PRO A 183 -16.81 16.37 -2.43
C PRO A 183 -15.69 15.58 -1.72
N PHE A 184 -16.10 14.64 -0.86
CA PHE A 184 -15.19 13.70 -0.23
C PHE A 184 -15.05 12.40 -1.07
N PRO A 185 -13.84 11.82 -1.23
CA PRO A 185 -12.54 12.32 -0.78
C PRO A 185 -12.06 13.50 -1.64
N ALA A 186 -11.48 14.53 -1.00
CA ALA A 186 -11.21 15.80 -1.64
C ALA A 186 -9.86 15.88 -2.37
N GLY A 187 -8.98 14.88 -2.23
CA GLY A 187 -7.59 14.92 -2.69
C GLY A 187 -7.47 15.33 -4.16
N LYS A 188 -8.17 14.66 -5.06
CA LYS A 188 -8.12 14.95 -6.49
C LYS A 188 -8.58 16.38 -6.82
N ALA A 189 -9.70 16.81 -6.23
CA ALA A 189 -10.25 18.14 -6.49
C ALA A 189 -9.36 19.27 -5.93
N VAL A 190 -8.74 19.04 -4.75
CA VAL A 190 -7.76 19.97 -4.17
C VAL A 190 -6.51 20.05 -5.04
N ASP A 191 -6.02 18.93 -5.56
CA ASP A 191 -4.87 18.90 -6.47
C ASP A 191 -5.15 19.70 -7.75
N GLU A 192 -6.28 19.44 -8.41
CA GLU A 192 -6.72 20.18 -9.60
C GLU A 192 -6.83 21.71 -9.36
N LEU A 193 -7.34 22.11 -8.19
CA LEU A 193 -7.40 23.53 -7.81
C LEU A 193 -6.01 24.10 -7.54
N SER A 194 -5.11 23.31 -6.95
CA SER A 194 -3.73 23.74 -6.63
C SER A 194 -2.93 24.12 -7.89
N LEU A 195 -3.19 23.44 -9.01
CA LEU A 195 -2.57 23.73 -10.30
C LEU A 195 -2.98 25.10 -10.87
N GLN A 196 -4.15 25.62 -10.44
CA GLN A 196 -4.68 26.92 -10.87
C GLN A 196 -4.27 28.07 -9.94
N ALA A 197 -3.67 27.76 -8.80
CA ALA A 197 -3.26 28.75 -7.82
C ALA A 197 -2.14 29.65 -8.38
N ARG A 198 -2.37 30.97 -8.36
CA ARG A 198 -1.38 31.97 -8.79
C ARG A 198 -0.37 32.29 -7.71
N ASP A 199 -0.82 32.29 -6.45
CA ASP A 199 0.00 32.60 -5.29
C ASP A 199 0.34 31.31 -4.52
N LYS A 200 1.62 31.18 -4.15
CA LYS A 200 2.09 30.08 -3.31
C LYS A 200 2.42 30.64 -1.93
N THR A 201 1.47 30.57 -1.01
CA THR A 201 1.72 30.90 0.39
C THR A 201 2.33 29.71 1.10
N HIS A 202 3.48 29.94 1.72
CA HIS A 202 4.12 28.92 2.56
C HIS A 202 3.75 29.14 4.03
N PHE A 203 3.16 28.13 4.64
CA PHE A 203 2.88 28.12 6.07
C PHE A 203 4.07 27.52 6.83
N ARG A 204 4.43 28.15 7.94
CA ARG A 204 5.45 27.57 8.81
C ARG A 204 4.84 26.40 9.58
N VAL A 205 5.47 25.23 9.44
CA VAL A 205 5.15 24.05 10.24
C VAL A 205 6.10 23.98 11.44
N LYS A 206 5.55 23.71 12.61
CA LYS A 206 6.34 23.55 13.84
C LYS A 206 6.96 22.17 13.83
N VAL A 207 8.27 22.07 13.88
CA VAL A 207 9.00 20.79 13.86
C VAL A 207 9.88 20.68 15.10
N SER A 208 9.83 19.52 15.76
CA SER A 208 10.72 19.15 16.87
C SER A 208 10.96 17.64 16.81
N ASP A 209 12.23 17.22 16.84
CA ASP A 209 12.65 15.82 16.87
C ASP A 209 11.93 14.93 15.82
N CYS A 210 11.96 15.37 14.55
CA CYS A 210 11.26 14.74 13.42
C CYS A 210 9.72 14.65 13.56
N THR A 211 9.15 15.32 14.55
CA THR A 211 7.71 15.43 14.76
C THR A 211 7.22 16.82 14.37
N PHE A 212 6.07 16.90 13.73
CA PHE A 212 5.48 18.17 13.30
C PHE A 212 3.96 18.18 13.48
N SER A 213 3.39 19.38 13.48
CA SER A 213 1.95 19.63 13.54
C SER A 213 1.54 20.48 12.35
N PHE A 214 0.45 20.11 11.68
CA PHE A 214 -0.13 20.88 10.60
C PHE A 214 -0.94 22.09 11.05
#